data_3184141db2e6ef9eaf798b699d0d6d5a
#
_entry.id   3184141db2e6ef9eaf798b699d0d6d5a
#
_cell.length_a   1.000
_cell.length_b   1.000
_cell.length_c   1.000
_cell.angle_alpha   90.00
_cell.angle_beta   90.00
_cell.angle_gamma   90.00
#
_symmetry.space_group_name_H-M   'P 1'
#
loop_
_entity.id
_entity.type
_entity.pdbx_description
1 polymer ?
#
loop_
_entity_poly.entity_id
_entity_poly.type
_entity_poly.pdbx_seq_one_letter_code
_entity_poly.pdbx_strand_id
1 'polypeptide(L)'
;MPAGWGDPCRAVASFRVARERGEQTLQVAARGRLILIVRCDLRQEHAELTSGHNGLDGCTEVIQVDGHDDRFPVGNALCAFGSTTMNRKHTGIMLTVNEIFYSVQGESTNTGRPCVFVRLTACDLRCSWCDTSYAFDDGQKRSVDEVIDTVERYDCELVEITGGEPLLQEDVYPLMESLLASGKTVLLETGGHIDISRVPPAVVKIVDVKCPGSGEAGRNDWRNLKRLAPHDEVKFVIRDRADYEFARDVVQRHALKRQSVVVLFSPVHRVLESAQLAAWVLHDRLPVRVQVQLHKYLWGDDARGV
;
A
#
# COMPACT_ATOMS: atom_id res chain seq x y z
N MET A 1 37.82 12.45 29.20
CA MET A 1 36.50 12.74 28.56
C MET A 1 36.78 13.20 27.14
N PRO A 2 36.57 12.39 26.11
CA PRO A 2 36.58 12.88 24.74
C PRO A 2 35.17 13.22 24.29
N ALA A 3 35.10 14.39 23.64
CA ALA A 3 33.88 14.94 23.07
C ALA A 3 33.30 14.04 21.96
N GLY A 4 31.98 13.83 22.04
CA GLY A 4 31.25 13.05 21.06
C GLY A 4 31.20 13.74 19.71
N TRP A 5 31.55 13.02 18.68
CA TRP A 5 31.34 13.38 17.29
C TRP A 5 29.85 13.30 16.97
N GLY A 6 29.22 14.45 16.79
CA GLY A 6 27.87 14.52 16.27
C GLY A 6 27.84 14.07 14.81
N ASP A 7 26.87 13.25 14.49
CA ASP A 7 26.57 12.73 13.16
C ASP A 7 26.39 13.88 12.14
N PRO A 8 27.26 14.05 11.13
CA PRO A 8 27.19 15.16 10.18
C PRO A 8 25.98 15.10 9.23
N CYS A 9 25.18 14.04 9.29
CA CYS A 9 24.00 13.86 8.43
C CYS A 9 22.67 14.39 9.03
N ARG A 10 22.72 15.16 10.12
CA ARG A 10 21.53 15.67 10.83
C ARG A 10 21.40 17.19 10.82
N ALA A 11 21.69 17.84 9.73
CA ALA A 11 21.35 19.25 9.61
C ALA A 11 20.00 19.40 8.90
N VAL A 12 18.95 19.64 9.68
CA VAL A 12 17.66 20.12 9.15
C VAL A 12 17.70 21.63 9.25
N ALA A 13 17.88 22.30 8.11
CA ALA A 13 17.71 23.74 8.05
C ALA A 13 16.24 24.06 7.76
N SER A 14 15.55 24.67 8.70
CA SER A 14 14.19 25.18 8.50
C SER A 14 14.27 26.68 8.24
N PHE A 15 13.74 27.11 7.11
CA PHE A 15 13.56 28.51 6.80
C PHE A 15 12.08 28.87 6.91
N ARG A 16 11.80 29.95 7.63
CA ARG A 16 10.45 30.54 7.68
C ARG A 16 10.38 31.64 6.64
N VAL A 17 9.44 31.53 5.72
CA VAL A 17 9.15 32.61 4.78
C VAL A 17 7.82 33.22 5.14
N ALA A 18 7.82 34.55 5.28
CA ALA A 18 6.61 35.32 5.46
C ALA A 18 5.82 35.34 4.14
N ARG A 19 4.53 35.11 4.24
CA ARG A 19 3.59 35.09 3.13
C ARG A 19 3.22 36.52 2.75
N GLU A 20 4.10 37.20 2.04
CA GLU A 20 3.78 38.44 1.42
C GLU A 20 4.22 38.39 -0.04
N ARG A 21 3.26 38.58 -0.95
CA ARG A 21 3.43 38.72 -2.40
C ARG A 21 3.76 37.44 -3.20
N GLY A 22 2.94 36.40 -3.07
CA GLY A 22 2.92 35.31 -4.08
C GLY A 22 4.07 34.32 -4.02
N GLU A 23 4.86 34.33 -2.96
CA GLU A 23 5.94 33.39 -2.75
C GLU A 23 5.44 32.13 -2.01
N GLN A 24 5.83 30.95 -2.47
CA GLN A 24 5.59 29.68 -1.80
C GLN A 24 6.91 29.09 -1.30
N THR A 25 6.90 28.64 -0.06
CA THR A 25 8.05 27.92 0.54
C THR A 25 7.70 26.46 0.66
N LEU A 26 8.54 25.61 0.11
CA LEU A 26 8.46 24.17 0.28
C LEU A 26 9.46 23.73 1.36
N GLN A 27 8.97 23.04 2.39
CA GLN A 27 9.82 22.37 3.37
C GLN A 27 9.82 20.87 3.07
N VAL A 28 11.01 20.31 2.84
CA VAL A 28 11.18 18.88 2.66
C VAL A 28 12.12 18.37 3.74
N ALA A 29 11.64 17.45 4.57
CA ALA A 29 12.45 16.75 5.54
C ALA A 29 12.62 15.30 5.10
N ALA A 30 13.86 14.85 4.91
CA ALA A 30 14.15 13.46 4.65
C ALA A 30 15.22 12.92 5.59
N ARG A 31 15.06 11.70 6.02
CA ARG A 31 16.03 11.01 6.87
C ARG A 31 17.33 10.75 6.08
N GLY A 32 18.42 11.35 6.53
CA GLY A 32 19.78 11.00 6.08
C GLY A 32 20.27 11.66 4.80
N ARG A 33 19.67 12.76 4.32
CA ARG A 33 20.19 13.56 3.20
C ARG A 33 20.08 15.04 3.49
N LEU A 34 21.10 15.80 3.08
CA LEU A 34 21.03 17.25 3.08
C LEU A 34 20.04 17.67 1.98
N ILE A 35 18.99 18.37 2.36
CA ILE A 35 18.03 18.92 1.41
C ILE A 35 18.20 20.41 1.38
N LEU A 36 18.53 20.94 0.21
CA LEU A 36 18.55 22.35 -0.04
C LEU A 36 17.13 22.83 -0.32
N ILE A 37 16.63 23.74 0.48
CA ILE A 37 15.32 24.37 0.25
C ILE A 37 15.52 25.60 -0.60
N VAL A 38 14.79 25.64 -1.69
CA VAL A 38 14.90 26.69 -2.68
C VAL A 38 13.67 27.54 -2.71
N ARG A 39 13.88 28.81 -2.88
CA ARG A 39 12.84 29.84 -3.01
C ARG A 39 12.42 29.94 -4.47
N CYS A 40 11.16 29.82 -4.79
CA CYS A 40 10.64 29.98 -6.14
C CYS A 40 9.93 31.33 -6.25
N ASP A 41 10.41 32.20 -7.13
CA ASP A 41 9.68 33.41 -7.54
C ASP A 41 8.96 33.11 -8.87
N LEU A 42 7.66 33.22 -8.87
CA LEU A 42 6.80 32.89 -10.02
C LEU A 42 6.77 33.98 -11.12
N ARG A 43 7.71 34.91 -11.11
CA ARG A 43 7.82 35.91 -12.20
C ARG A 43 9.01 35.62 -13.08
N GLN A 44 8.72 34.94 -14.19
CA GLN A 44 9.44 34.93 -15.47
C GLN A 44 10.97 34.96 -15.44
N GLU A 45 11.59 33.93 -15.92
CA GLU A 45 12.58 33.88 -17.01
C GLU A 45 13.41 32.60 -16.93
N HIS A 46 13.92 32.14 -18.07
CA HIS A 46 14.67 30.91 -18.24
C HIS A 46 15.99 30.93 -17.48
N ALA A 47 16.20 29.93 -16.62
CA ALA A 47 17.49 29.64 -16.02
C ALA A 47 18.05 28.34 -16.61
N GLU A 48 19.33 28.35 -16.99
CA GLU A 48 20.03 27.13 -17.39
C GLU A 48 20.63 26.43 -16.18
N LEU A 49 20.37 25.11 -16.09
CA LEU A 49 20.88 24.25 -15.02
C LEU A 49 22.20 23.61 -15.45
N THR A 50 23.25 23.83 -14.67
CA THR A 50 24.50 23.06 -14.82
C THR A 50 24.65 22.11 -13.63
N SER A 51 24.89 20.84 -13.90
CA SER A 51 25.19 19.83 -12.89
C SER A 51 26.71 19.71 -12.74
N GLY A 52 27.23 19.97 -11.54
CA GLY A 52 28.62 19.72 -11.21
C GLY A 52 28.75 18.48 -10.31
N HIS A 53 29.48 17.48 -10.75
CA HIS A 53 29.86 16.34 -9.93
C HIS A 53 31.13 16.70 -9.13
N ASN A 54 31.03 16.90 -7.83
CA ASN A 54 32.18 16.87 -6.94
C ASN A 54 32.16 15.50 -6.22
N GLY A 55 33.17 14.69 -6.56
CA GLY A 55 33.34 13.34 -6.02
C GLY A 55 33.67 13.39 -4.52
N LEU A 56 32.63 13.20 -3.73
CA LEU A 56 32.72 12.71 -2.36
C LEU A 56 31.75 11.53 -2.29
N ASP A 57 32.29 10.38 -1.98
CA ASP A 57 31.59 9.11 -1.92
C ASP A 57 30.31 9.20 -1.08
N GLY A 58 29.18 8.98 -1.71
CA GLY A 58 27.98 8.46 -1.08
C GLY A 58 26.89 9.42 -0.67
N CYS A 59 27.02 10.74 -0.76
CA CYS A 59 25.92 11.65 -0.41
C CYS A 59 26.04 13.00 -1.12
N THR A 60 25.07 13.34 -1.90
CA THR A 60 24.69 14.70 -2.32
C THR A 60 24.96 15.05 -3.78
N GLU A 61 23.90 15.11 -4.57
CA GLU A 61 23.89 15.99 -5.75
C GLU A 61 23.67 17.43 -5.28
N VAL A 62 24.64 18.29 -5.56
CA VAL A 62 24.48 19.73 -5.39
C VAL A 62 24.15 20.31 -6.74
N ILE A 63 22.95 20.81 -6.89
CA ILE A 63 22.54 21.56 -8.08
C ILE A 63 22.85 23.04 -7.81
N GLN A 64 23.76 23.60 -8.53
CA GLN A 64 24.10 25.03 -8.49
C GLN A 64 23.41 25.71 -9.68
N VAL A 65 22.67 26.76 -9.39
CA VAL A 65 22.01 27.58 -10.41
C VAL A 65 22.64 28.94 -10.42
N ASP A 66 23.22 29.32 -11.54
CA ASP A 66 23.80 30.64 -11.74
C ASP A 66 22.74 31.59 -12.29
N GLY A 67 22.30 32.53 -11.46
CA GLY A 67 21.40 33.62 -11.87
C GLY A 67 22.19 34.94 -11.89
N HIS A 68 22.17 35.65 -13.00
CA HIS A 68 22.69 37.01 -13.10
C HIS A 68 21.68 38.02 -12.56
N ASP A 69 21.71 38.29 -11.28
CA ASP A 69 21.15 39.53 -10.69
C ASP A 69 22.04 39.96 -9.52
N ASP A 70 22.84 41.00 -9.74
CA ASP A 70 23.86 41.54 -8.80
C ASP A 70 23.26 42.14 -7.52
N ARG A 71 21.95 42.01 -7.29
CA ARG A 71 21.27 42.60 -6.14
C ARG A 71 21.00 41.65 -4.99
N PHE A 72 21.32 40.35 -5.13
CA PHE A 72 21.13 39.36 -4.06
C PHE A 72 22.29 38.41 -3.95
N PRO A 73 23.01 38.36 -2.82
CA PRO A 73 24.21 37.49 -2.64
C PRO A 73 23.86 36.02 -2.31
N VAL A 74 22.65 35.57 -2.60
CA VAL A 74 22.22 34.19 -2.37
C VAL A 74 21.77 33.60 -3.69
N GLY A 75 22.53 32.63 -4.18
CA GLY A 75 22.20 31.96 -5.45
C GLY A 75 20.78 31.44 -5.48
N ASN A 76 20.05 31.79 -6.53
CA ASN A 76 18.72 31.27 -6.79
C ASN A 76 18.85 29.86 -7.38
N ALA A 77 18.47 28.84 -6.64
CA ALA A 77 18.38 27.48 -7.17
C ALA A 77 16.95 27.17 -7.56
N LEU A 78 16.71 26.83 -8.80
CA LEU A 78 15.44 26.27 -9.29
C LEU A 78 15.52 24.75 -9.19
N CYS A 79 14.79 24.17 -8.25
CA CYS A 79 14.51 22.75 -8.32
C CYS A 79 13.33 22.52 -9.26
N ALA A 80 13.60 22.21 -10.51
CA ALA A 80 12.63 21.48 -11.29
C ALA A 80 12.56 20.07 -10.68
N PHE A 81 11.55 19.84 -9.82
CA PHE A 81 11.08 18.48 -9.62
C PHE A 81 10.41 18.03 -10.93
N GLY A 82 11.23 17.73 -11.92
CA GLY A 82 10.86 16.67 -12.81
C GLY A 82 10.67 15.47 -11.87
N SER A 83 9.50 14.85 -11.90
CA SER A 83 9.35 13.52 -11.38
C SER A 83 10.40 12.67 -12.10
N THR A 84 11.60 12.59 -11.50
CA THR A 84 12.51 11.53 -11.83
C THR A 84 11.85 10.31 -11.20
N THR A 85 10.77 9.85 -11.83
CA THR A 85 10.46 8.45 -11.79
C THR A 85 11.79 7.82 -12.16
N MET A 86 12.47 7.24 -11.18
CA MET A 86 13.51 6.27 -11.47
C MET A 86 12.82 5.21 -12.29
N ASN A 87 12.88 5.40 -13.59
CA ASN A 87 12.38 4.44 -14.58
C ASN A 87 13.36 3.26 -14.53
N ARG A 88 13.32 2.52 -13.41
CA ARG A 88 13.83 1.16 -13.36
C ARG A 88 12.90 0.39 -14.28
N LYS A 89 13.27 0.34 -15.57
CA LYS A 89 12.62 -0.58 -16.48
C LYS A 89 12.78 -1.97 -15.89
N HIS A 90 11.67 -2.53 -15.43
CA HIS A 90 11.58 -3.89 -14.93
C HIS A 90 11.60 -4.87 -16.11
N THR A 91 12.67 -4.79 -16.93
CA THR A 91 12.81 -5.63 -18.12
C THR A 91 12.90 -7.10 -17.70
N GLY A 92 11.92 -7.88 -18.13
CA GLY A 92 11.86 -9.31 -17.88
C GLY A 92 11.03 -9.74 -16.65
N ILE A 93 10.52 -8.81 -15.85
CA ILE A 93 9.64 -9.08 -14.71
C ILE A 93 8.19 -9.15 -15.19
N MET A 94 7.55 -10.34 -15.09
CA MET A 94 6.26 -10.63 -15.72
C MET A 94 5.27 -11.21 -14.73
N LEU A 95 4.21 -10.48 -14.47
CA LEU A 95 3.06 -10.94 -13.70
C LEU A 95 2.02 -11.62 -14.60
N THR A 96 1.33 -12.63 -14.08
CA THR A 96 0.10 -13.14 -14.69
C THR A 96 -1.07 -12.41 -14.06
N VAL A 97 -1.67 -11.50 -14.83
CA VAL A 97 -2.73 -10.61 -14.39
C VAL A 97 -4.06 -11.13 -14.92
N ASN A 98 -5.03 -11.33 -14.03
CA ASN A 98 -6.39 -11.69 -14.42
C ASN A 98 -7.15 -10.47 -14.92
N GLU A 99 -7.21 -9.41 -14.10
CA GLU A 99 -7.90 -8.16 -14.44
C GLU A 99 -7.28 -6.96 -13.71
N ILE A 100 -7.44 -5.76 -14.30
CA ILE A 100 -7.17 -4.48 -13.63
C ILE A 100 -8.40 -3.61 -13.87
N PHE A 101 -9.02 -3.13 -12.79
CA PHE A 101 -10.24 -2.35 -12.89
C PHE A 101 -10.32 -1.28 -11.78
N TYR A 102 -11.18 -0.29 -11.98
CA TYR A 102 -11.44 0.80 -11.05
C TYR A 102 -12.84 0.67 -10.48
N SER A 103 -12.95 0.60 -9.19
CA SER A 103 -14.22 0.44 -8.49
C SER A 103 -14.18 1.07 -7.10
N VAL A 104 -15.14 0.69 -6.28
CA VAL A 104 -15.21 1.02 -4.86
C VAL A 104 -14.65 -0.13 -4.05
N GLN A 105 -13.72 0.15 -3.12
CA GLN A 105 -13.27 -0.85 -2.16
C GLN A 105 -14.47 -1.33 -1.34
N GLY A 106 -14.79 -2.61 -1.44
CA GLY A 106 -15.98 -3.21 -0.83
C GLY A 106 -15.76 -3.76 0.57
N GLU A 107 -14.51 -3.87 1.00
CA GLU A 107 -14.11 -4.50 2.26
C GLU A 107 -13.03 -3.65 2.97
N SER A 108 -12.44 -4.16 4.05
CA SER A 108 -11.38 -3.52 4.82
C SER A 108 -11.79 -2.21 5.51
N THR A 109 -10.83 -1.55 6.14
CA THR A 109 -11.04 -0.20 6.70
C THR A 109 -11.16 0.86 5.63
N ASN A 110 -10.89 0.52 4.37
CA ASN A 110 -11.00 1.39 3.20
C ASN A 110 -12.34 1.28 2.46
N THR A 111 -13.30 0.50 2.99
CA THR A 111 -14.64 0.35 2.42
C THR A 111 -15.24 1.69 2.02
N GLY A 112 -15.76 1.77 0.80
CA GLY A 112 -16.41 2.96 0.24
C GLY A 112 -15.46 3.91 -0.49
N ARG A 113 -14.14 3.71 -0.43
CA ARG A 113 -13.18 4.53 -1.17
C ARG A 113 -13.05 4.06 -2.62
N PRO A 114 -12.90 4.98 -3.58
CA PRO A 114 -12.43 4.62 -4.92
C PRO A 114 -11.10 3.88 -4.85
N CYS A 115 -10.94 2.80 -5.62
CA CYS A 115 -9.78 1.94 -5.60
C CYS A 115 -9.50 1.33 -6.97
N VAL A 116 -8.25 1.22 -7.36
CA VAL A 116 -7.83 0.39 -8.50
C VAL A 116 -7.45 -0.99 -7.98
N PHE A 117 -8.05 -2.00 -8.56
CA PHE A 117 -7.75 -3.39 -8.23
C PHE A 117 -6.82 -3.99 -9.28
N VAL A 118 -5.74 -4.59 -8.82
CA VAL A 118 -4.85 -5.43 -9.62
C VAL A 118 -5.03 -6.87 -9.16
N ARG A 119 -5.86 -7.63 -9.89
CA ARG A 119 -6.12 -9.03 -9.59
C ARG A 119 -5.14 -9.94 -10.33
N LEU A 120 -4.34 -10.66 -9.56
CA LEU A 120 -3.37 -11.61 -10.09
C LEU A 120 -3.99 -13.00 -10.21
N THR A 121 -3.49 -13.76 -11.17
CA THR A 121 -3.92 -15.14 -11.42
C THR A 121 -3.17 -16.14 -10.54
N ALA A 122 -3.77 -17.29 -10.34
CA ALA A 122 -3.36 -18.44 -9.55
C ALA A 122 -3.62 -18.32 -8.05
N CYS A 123 -4.07 -19.43 -7.49
CA CYS A 123 -4.21 -19.65 -6.06
C CYS A 123 -3.96 -21.13 -5.79
N ASP A 124 -3.27 -21.45 -4.72
CA ASP A 124 -3.05 -22.82 -4.27
C ASP A 124 -3.99 -23.25 -3.15
N LEU A 125 -4.94 -22.39 -2.76
CA LEU A 125 -6.06 -22.70 -1.89
C LEU A 125 -7.31 -23.04 -2.71
N ARG A 126 -8.24 -23.78 -2.11
CA ARG A 126 -9.54 -24.17 -2.70
C ARG A 126 -10.65 -23.96 -1.68
N CYS A 127 -10.82 -22.70 -1.26
CA CYS A 127 -11.84 -22.32 -0.29
C CYS A 127 -13.25 -22.67 -0.80
N SER A 128 -14.08 -23.26 0.05
CA SER A 128 -15.42 -23.76 -0.31
C SER A 128 -16.39 -22.66 -0.77
N TRP A 129 -16.14 -21.40 -0.43
CA TRP A 129 -16.95 -20.24 -0.81
C TRP A 129 -16.17 -19.20 -1.62
N CYS A 130 -15.13 -19.64 -2.35
CA CYS A 130 -14.33 -18.72 -3.16
C CYS A 130 -15.21 -18.06 -4.23
N ASP A 131 -15.32 -16.74 -4.19
CA ASP A 131 -16.08 -15.93 -5.16
C ASP A 131 -15.25 -15.46 -6.35
N THR A 132 -13.93 -15.72 -6.34
CA THR A 132 -12.98 -15.34 -7.39
C THR A 132 -12.31 -16.57 -8.03
N SER A 133 -12.98 -17.72 -8.06
CA SER A 133 -12.42 -18.95 -8.64
C SER A 133 -12.03 -18.81 -10.12
N TYR A 134 -12.60 -17.85 -10.83
CA TYR A 134 -12.23 -17.51 -12.21
C TYR A 134 -10.79 -17.00 -12.33
N ALA A 135 -10.21 -16.50 -11.24
CA ALA A 135 -8.82 -16.05 -11.21
C ALA A 135 -7.80 -17.18 -10.98
N PHE A 136 -8.24 -18.45 -10.91
CA PHE A 136 -7.30 -19.55 -10.72
C PHE A 136 -6.43 -19.81 -11.93
N ASP A 137 -7.01 -19.74 -13.12
CA ASP A 137 -6.38 -20.18 -14.36
C ASP A 137 -6.32 -19.09 -15.45
N ASP A 138 -7.30 -18.17 -15.48
CA ASP A 138 -7.36 -17.11 -16.47
C ASP A 138 -6.42 -15.96 -16.14
N GLY A 139 -5.63 -15.53 -17.14
CA GLY A 139 -4.77 -14.37 -16.97
C GLY A 139 -3.83 -14.15 -18.16
N GLN A 140 -3.31 -12.95 -18.24
CA GLN A 140 -2.37 -12.52 -19.28
C GLN A 140 -1.04 -12.13 -18.65
N LYS A 141 0.06 -12.50 -19.31
CA LYS A 141 1.38 -12.03 -18.93
C LYS A 141 1.51 -10.54 -19.22
N ARG A 142 1.84 -9.76 -18.19
CA ARG A 142 2.11 -8.33 -18.29
C ARG A 142 3.38 -8.01 -17.52
N SER A 143 4.18 -7.12 -18.07
CA SER A 143 5.31 -6.56 -17.32
C SER A 143 4.81 -5.70 -16.16
N VAL A 144 5.65 -5.54 -15.13
CA VAL A 144 5.35 -4.62 -14.02
C VAL A 144 5.09 -3.21 -14.54
N ASP A 145 5.87 -2.75 -15.53
CA ASP A 145 5.70 -1.42 -16.13
C ASP A 145 4.32 -1.27 -16.81
N GLU A 146 3.85 -2.29 -17.56
CA GLU A 146 2.51 -2.27 -18.17
C GLU A 146 1.37 -2.25 -17.14
N VAL A 147 1.57 -2.92 -16.00
CA VAL A 147 0.60 -2.87 -14.90
C VAL A 147 0.55 -1.48 -14.30
N ILE A 148 1.72 -0.87 -14.01
CA ILE A 148 1.82 0.49 -13.47
C ILE A 148 1.19 1.50 -14.43
N ASP A 149 1.54 1.46 -15.72
CA ASP A 149 0.96 2.33 -16.74
C ASP A 149 -0.57 2.22 -16.81
N THR A 150 -1.11 1.02 -16.58
CA THR A 150 -2.56 0.81 -16.54
C THR A 150 -3.18 1.42 -15.29
N VAL A 151 -2.57 1.22 -14.13
CA VAL A 151 -3.03 1.78 -12.85
C VAL A 151 -3.02 3.32 -12.88
N GLU A 152 -1.97 3.91 -13.42
CA GLU A 152 -1.83 5.39 -13.49
C GLU A 152 -2.93 6.06 -14.31
N ARG A 153 -3.49 5.39 -15.33
CA ARG A 153 -4.59 5.93 -16.16
C ARG A 153 -5.87 6.18 -15.39
N TYR A 154 -6.06 5.55 -14.24
CA TYR A 154 -7.25 5.74 -13.41
C TYR A 154 -7.17 6.94 -12.47
N ASP A 155 -6.00 7.59 -12.37
CA ASP A 155 -5.78 8.75 -11.48
C ASP A 155 -6.33 8.54 -10.06
N CYS A 156 -6.09 7.36 -9.50
CA CYS A 156 -6.54 6.95 -8.17
C CYS A 156 -5.36 6.73 -7.25
N GLU A 157 -5.46 7.26 -6.03
CA GLU A 157 -4.42 7.12 -5.00
C GLU A 157 -4.36 5.71 -4.41
N LEU A 158 -5.52 5.05 -4.24
CA LEU A 158 -5.63 3.75 -3.58
C LEU A 158 -5.56 2.63 -4.60
N VAL A 159 -4.65 1.69 -4.39
CA VAL A 159 -4.47 0.50 -5.22
C VAL A 159 -4.50 -0.75 -4.35
N GLU A 160 -5.31 -1.72 -4.70
CA GLU A 160 -5.30 -3.02 -4.06
C GLU A 160 -4.74 -4.10 -4.98
N ILE A 161 -3.72 -4.79 -4.50
CA ILE A 161 -3.21 -6.00 -5.10
C ILE A 161 -3.90 -7.18 -4.44
N THR A 162 -4.63 -7.94 -5.24
CA THR A 162 -5.42 -9.08 -4.82
C THR A 162 -5.35 -10.19 -5.89
N GLY A 163 -6.24 -11.15 -5.87
CA GLY A 163 -6.30 -12.13 -6.95
C GLY A 163 -6.82 -13.47 -6.49
N GLY A 164 -6.14 -14.51 -6.91
CA GLY A 164 -6.12 -15.78 -6.23
C GLY A 164 -5.26 -15.63 -4.96
N GLU A 165 -3.94 -15.86 -5.08
CA GLU A 165 -2.97 -15.53 -4.03
C GLU A 165 -1.82 -14.74 -4.65
N PRO A 166 -1.74 -13.43 -4.40
CA PRO A 166 -0.73 -12.56 -5.04
C PRO A 166 0.72 -12.98 -4.72
N LEU A 167 0.97 -13.46 -3.52
CA LEU A 167 2.32 -13.80 -3.04
C LEU A 167 2.90 -15.09 -3.67
N LEU A 168 2.12 -15.82 -4.49
CA LEU A 168 2.64 -16.89 -5.33
C LEU A 168 3.52 -16.38 -6.48
N GLN A 169 3.37 -15.12 -6.85
CA GLN A 169 4.13 -14.51 -7.94
C GLN A 169 5.26 -13.65 -7.37
N GLU A 170 6.51 -14.07 -7.57
CA GLU A 170 7.69 -13.33 -7.07
C GLU A 170 7.74 -11.88 -7.54
N ASP A 171 7.23 -11.63 -8.74
CA ASP A 171 7.24 -10.29 -9.35
C ASP A 171 6.21 -9.32 -8.74
N VAL A 172 5.40 -9.77 -7.76
CA VAL A 172 4.49 -8.90 -7.00
C VAL A 172 5.25 -7.93 -6.09
N TYR A 173 6.41 -8.32 -5.58
CA TYR A 173 7.22 -7.46 -4.69
C TYR A 173 7.72 -6.21 -5.42
N PRO A 174 8.37 -6.29 -6.59
CA PRO A 174 8.71 -5.11 -7.39
C PRO A 174 7.49 -4.25 -7.77
N LEU A 175 6.33 -4.85 -8.04
CA LEU A 175 5.10 -4.10 -8.31
C LEU A 175 4.71 -3.23 -7.10
N MET A 176 4.68 -3.82 -5.90
CA MET A 176 4.38 -3.09 -4.65
C MET A 176 5.35 -1.93 -4.41
N GLU A 177 6.66 -2.18 -4.57
CA GLU A 177 7.69 -1.17 -4.40
C GLU A 177 7.52 0.00 -5.38
N SER A 178 7.20 -0.30 -6.64
CA SER A 178 7.03 0.71 -7.69
C SER A 178 5.77 1.55 -7.48
N LEU A 179 4.65 0.94 -7.07
CA LEU A 179 3.42 1.66 -6.73
C LEU A 179 3.61 2.57 -5.52
N LEU A 180 4.33 2.11 -4.49
CA LEU A 180 4.70 2.96 -3.34
C LEU A 180 5.60 4.11 -3.76
N ALA A 181 6.57 3.87 -4.66
CA ALA A 181 7.48 4.90 -5.16
C ALA A 181 6.76 5.96 -6.00
N SER A 182 5.66 5.61 -6.68
CA SER A 182 4.79 6.56 -7.39
C SER A 182 3.77 7.26 -6.47
N GLY A 183 3.87 7.06 -5.16
CA GLY A 183 3.04 7.75 -4.16
C GLY A 183 1.67 7.14 -3.93
N LYS A 184 1.41 5.93 -4.44
CA LYS A 184 0.14 5.23 -4.19
C LYS A 184 0.07 4.69 -2.76
N THR A 185 -1.14 4.65 -2.22
CA THR A 185 -1.48 3.84 -1.05
C THR A 185 -1.76 2.43 -1.51
N VAL A 186 -0.93 1.46 -1.10
CA VAL A 186 -1.01 0.09 -1.59
C VAL A 186 -1.59 -0.83 -0.53
N LEU A 187 -2.65 -1.54 -0.87
CA LEU A 187 -3.23 -2.62 -0.09
C LEU A 187 -2.79 -3.96 -0.72
N LEU A 188 -2.58 -4.96 0.11
CA LEU A 188 -2.36 -6.34 -0.30
C LEU A 188 -3.35 -7.24 0.43
N GLU A 189 -4.25 -7.88 -0.31
CA GLU A 189 -5.10 -8.95 0.21
C GLU A 189 -4.45 -10.31 -0.06
N THR A 190 -4.19 -11.07 1.00
CA THR A 190 -3.55 -12.39 0.94
C THR A 190 -4.28 -13.42 1.80
N GLY A 191 -4.28 -14.67 1.36
CA GLY A 191 -4.86 -15.80 2.11
C GLY A 191 -4.10 -16.16 3.39
N GLY A 192 -3.01 -15.47 3.71
CA GLY A 192 -2.32 -15.59 4.98
C GLY A 192 -1.51 -16.88 5.20
N HIS A 193 -1.39 -17.73 4.18
CA HIS A 193 -0.66 -19.00 4.24
C HIS A 193 0.77 -18.89 3.69
N ILE A 194 1.07 -17.82 2.97
CA ILE A 194 2.42 -17.52 2.48
C ILE A 194 3.09 -16.49 3.41
N ASP A 195 4.41 -16.60 3.57
CA ASP A 195 5.20 -15.70 4.41
C ASP A 195 5.14 -14.25 3.92
N ILE A 196 4.64 -13.34 4.76
CA ILE A 196 4.51 -11.90 4.45
C ILE A 196 5.76 -11.09 4.80
N SER A 197 6.84 -11.70 5.29
CA SER A 197 8.01 -10.96 5.78
C SER A 197 8.71 -10.12 4.70
N ARG A 198 8.53 -10.47 3.43
CA ARG A 198 9.11 -9.75 2.28
C ARG A 198 8.21 -8.61 1.76
N VAL A 199 6.97 -8.53 2.22
CA VAL A 199 6.05 -7.46 1.82
C VAL A 199 6.59 -6.12 2.35
N PRO A 200 6.72 -5.08 1.50
CA PRO A 200 7.22 -3.79 1.95
C PRO A 200 6.44 -3.26 3.14
N PRO A 201 7.10 -2.72 4.19
CA PRO A 201 6.44 -2.30 5.42
C PRO A 201 5.35 -1.24 5.24
N ALA A 202 5.42 -0.43 4.17
CA ALA A 202 4.43 0.61 3.88
C ALA A 202 3.16 0.07 3.21
N VAL A 203 3.15 -1.18 2.74
CA VAL A 203 1.95 -1.84 2.23
C VAL A 203 1.05 -2.23 3.39
N VAL A 204 -0.23 -1.89 3.29
CA VAL A 204 -1.26 -2.35 4.22
C VAL A 204 -1.64 -3.78 3.88
N LYS A 205 -1.32 -4.72 4.76
CA LYS A 205 -1.63 -6.14 4.56
C LYS A 205 -2.98 -6.49 5.15
N ILE A 206 -3.87 -7.03 4.34
CA ILE A 206 -5.16 -7.60 4.75
C ILE A 206 -4.98 -9.11 4.73
N VAL A 207 -4.73 -9.69 5.90
CA VAL A 207 -4.44 -11.13 6.04
C VAL A 207 -5.73 -11.89 6.34
N ASP A 208 -6.20 -12.67 5.37
CA ASP A 208 -7.42 -13.47 5.48
C ASP A 208 -7.10 -14.82 6.15
N VAL A 209 -7.34 -14.89 7.46
CA VAL A 209 -7.18 -16.13 8.23
C VAL A 209 -8.32 -17.08 7.91
N LYS A 210 -8.00 -18.20 7.31
CA LYS A 210 -8.98 -19.18 6.84
C LYS A 210 -9.63 -19.92 8.00
N CYS A 211 -10.97 -19.83 8.09
CA CYS A 211 -11.78 -20.56 9.06
C CYS A 211 -11.97 -22.04 8.65
N PRO A 212 -12.30 -22.93 9.59
CA PRO A 212 -12.51 -24.36 9.30
C PRO A 212 -13.48 -24.64 8.16
N GLY A 213 -14.60 -23.90 8.11
CA GLY A 213 -15.60 -24.02 7.06
C GLY A 213 -15.08 -23.76 5.64
N SER A 214 -13.95 -23.04 5.49
CA SER A 214 -13.32 -22.84 4.19
C SER A 214 -12.70 -24.12 3.61
N GLY A 215 -12.38 -25.10 4.46
CA GLY A 215 -11.58 -26.27 4.11
C GLY A 215 -10.07 -26.03 4.17
N GLU A 216 -9.60 -24.78 4.34
CA GLU A 216 -8.21 -24.39 4.23
C GLU A 216 -7.57 -23.92 5.55
N ALA A 217 -8.25 -24.07 6.69
CA ALA A 217 -7.77 -23.61 7.99
C ALA A 217 -6.42 -24.21 8.39
N GLY A 218 -6.09 -25.41 7.93
CA GLY A 218 -4.81 -26.07 8.17
C GLY A 218 -3.62 -25.42 7.46
N ARG A 219 -3.86 -24.54 6.51
CA ARG A 219 -2.85 -23.83 5.72
C ARG A 219 -2.39 -22.51 6.35
N ASN A 220 -3.10 -21.97 7.35
CA ASN A 220 -2.76 -20.69 7.98
C ASN A 220 -1.32 -20.68 8.52
N ASP A 221 -0.53 -19.67 8.12
CA ASP A 221 0.79 -19.44 8.73
C ASP A 221 0.67 -18.46 9.91
N TRP A 222 0.60 -19.01 11.11
CA TRP A 222 0.46 -18.23 12.35
C TRP A 222 1.62 -17.28 12.65
N ARG A 223 2.76 -17.45 11.96
CA ARG A 223 3.90 -16.52 12.09
C ARG A 223 3.57 -15.16 11.52
N ASN A 224 2.70 -15.11 10.51
CA ASN A 224 2.26 -13.88 9.87
C ASN A 224 1.56 -12.94 10.86
N LEU A 225 0.75 -13.46 11.78
CA LEU A 225 0.07 -12.64 12.79
C LEU A 225 1.02 -11.91 13.74
N LYS A 226 2.27 -12.39 13.89
CA LYS A 226 3.30 -11.74 14.71
C LYS A 226 4.08 -10.67 13.96
N ARG A 227 3.92 -10.59 12.63
CA ARG A 227 4.61 -9.67 11.72
C ARG A 227 3.79 -8.46 11.33
N LEU A 228 2.53 -8.44 11.76
CA LEU A 228 1.60 -7.36 11.43
C LEU A 228 2.00 -6.05 12.11
N ALA A 229 1.88 -4.95 11.36
CA ALA A 229 2.00 -3.59 11.84
C ALA A 229 0.62 -3.03 12.26
N PRO A 230 0.55 -1.94 13.04
CA PRO A 230 -0.73 -1.38 13.48
C PRO A 230 -1.68 -0.93 12.36
N HIS A 231 -1.16 -0.71 11.15
CA HIS A 231 -1.96 -0.35 9.98
C HIS A 231 -2.44 -1.56 9.17
N ASP A 232 -2.00 -2.77 9.54
CA ASP A 232 -2.45 -4.01 8.90
C ASP A 232 -3.79 -4.48 9.45
N GLU A 233 -4.42 -5.38 8.73
CA GLU A 233 -5.73 -5.91 9.06
C GLU A 233 -5.72 -7.44 9.07
N VAL A 234 -6.55 -8.03 9.92
CA VAL A 234 -6.81 -9.47 9.94
C VAL A 234 -8.27 -9.71 9.60
N LYS A 235 -8.53 -10.44 8.54
CA LYS A 235 -9.88 -10.77 8.10
C LYS A 235 -10.23 -12.23 8.40
N PHE A 236 -11.45 -12.46 8.83
CA PHE A 236 -12.07 -13.80 8.96
C PHE A 236 -13.38 -13.81 8.19
N VAL A 237 -13.50 -14.75 7.26
CA VAL A 237 -14.76 -15.01 6.56
C VAL A 237 -15.45 -16.18 7.25
N ILE A 238 -16.66 -15.92 7.77
CA ILE A 238 -17.36 -16.77 8.74
C ILE A 238 -18.60 -17.34 8.11
N ARG A 239 -18.71 -18.65 8.03
CA ARG A 239 -19.85 -19.39 7.45
C ARG A 239 -20.94 -19.70 8.47
N ASP A 240 -20.52 -20.06 9.68
CA ASP A 240 -21.41 -20.58 10.73
C ASP A 240 -20.86 -20.29 12.13
N ARG A 241 -21.54 -20.83 13.15
CA ARG A 241 -21.15 -20.65 14.55
C ARG A 241 -19.76 -21.24 14.87
N ALA A 242 -19.40 -22.37 14.26
CA ALA A 242 -18.10 -22.99 14.49
C ALA A 242 -16.95 -22.13 13.97
N ASP A 243 -17.11 -21.53 12.78
CA ASP A 243 -16.14 -20.57 12.24
C ASP A 243 -16.03 -19.31 13.12
N TYR A 244 -17.16 -18.83 13.65
CA TYR A 244 -17.15 -17.68 14.57
C TYR A 244 -16.36 -17.99 15.84
N GLU A 245 -16.58 -19.14 16.46
CA GLU A 245 -15.88 -19.57 17.68
C GLU A 245 -14.38 -19.74 17.41
N PHE A 246 -14.02 -20.34 16.29
CA PHE A 246 -12.64 -20.43 15.85
C PHE A 246 -11.98 -19.05 15.70
N ALA A 247 -12.64 -18.12 14.99
CA ALA A 247 -12.13 -16.77 14.77
C ALA A 247 -11.96 -16.01 16.09
N ARG A 248 -12.97 -16.09 16.98
CA ARG A 248 -12.90 -15.51 18.34
C ARG A 248 -11.70 -16.05 19.12
N ASP A 249 -11.49 -17.36 19.10
CA ASP A 249 -10.40 -18.00 19.82
C ASP A 249 -9.03 -17.62 19.24
N VAL A 250 -8.91 -17.45 17.92
CA VAL A 250 -7.70 -16.93 17.28
C VAL A 250 -7.41 -15.49 17.73
N VAL A 251 -8.42 -14.61 17.72
CA VAL A 251 -8.28 -13.21 18.18
C VAL A 251 -7.76 -13.13 19.60
N GLN A 252 -8.28 -14.00 20.48
CA GLN A 252 -7.87 -14.05 21.88
C GLN A 252 -6.46 -14.66 22.06
N ARG A 253 -6.19 -15.80 21.44
CA ARG A 253 -4.93 -16.54 21.54
C ARG A 253 -3.74 -15.75 21.04
N HIS A 254 -3.91 -15.03 19.93
CA HIS A 254 -2.87 -14.19 19.33
C HIS A 254 -2.87 -12.76 19.86
N ALA A 255 -3.76 -12.43 20.82
CA ALA A 255 -3.86 -11.11 21.43
C ALA A 255 -3.91 -9.95 20.41
N LEU A 256 -4.62 -10.11 19.32
CA LEU A 256 -4.64 -9.17 18.18
C LEU A 256 -5.06 -7.75 18.61
N LYS A 257 -5.96 -7.62 19.60
CA LYS A 257 -6.31 -6.33 20.18
C LYS A 257 -5.10 -5.56 20.73
N ARG A 258 -4.14 -6.28 21.32
CA ARG A 258 -2.95 -5.65 21.94
C ARG A 258 -1.96 -5.18 20.89
N GLN A 259 -2.01 -5.73 19.69
CA GLN A 259 -1.16 -5.35 18.57
C GLN A 259 -1.68 -4.10 17.83
N SER A 260 -2.84 -3.56 18.25
CA SER A 260 -3.52 -2.45 17.59
C SER A 260 -3.91 -2.72 16.13
N VAL A 261 -3.92 -3.99 15.72
CA VAL A 261 -4.34 -4.43 14.40
C VAL A 261 -5.86 -4.42 14.32
N VAL A 262 -6.41 -3.99 13.20
CA VAL A 262 -7.86 -4.06 12.97
C VAL A 262 -8.26 -5.49 12.62
N VAL A 263 -9.27 -6.01 13.31
CA VAL A 263 -9.82 -7.34 13.04
C VAL A 263 -11.21 -7.20 12.41
N LEU A 264 -11.39 -7.88 11.29
CA LEU A 264 -12.59 -7.83 10.45
C LEU A 264 -13.29 -9.19 10.46
N PHE A 265 -14.57 -9.21 10.80
CA PHE A 265 -15.42 -10.39 10.68
C PHE A 265 -16.43 -10.16 9.57
N SER A 266 -16.37 -11.00 8.52
CA SER A 266 -17.28 -10.96 7.37
C SER A 266 -18.13 -12.23 7.33
N PRO A 267 -19.44 -12.16 7.16
CA PRO A 267 -20.24 -13.35 6.91
C PRO A 267 -19.98 -13.88 5.48
N VAL A 268 -19.96 -15.19 5.30
CA VAL A 268 -20.05 -15.76 3.96
C VAL A 268 -21.37 -15.30 3.34
N HIS A 269 -21.28 -14.61 2.21
CA HIS A 269 -22.41 -13.98 1.55
C HIS A 269 -23.52 -14.99 1.26
N ARG A 270 -24.78 -14.64 1.58
CA ARG A 270 -25.98 -15.49 1.45
C ARG A 270 -25.97 -16.83 2.21
N VAL A 271 -24.97 -17.08 3.05
CA VAL A 271 -24.90 -18.29 3.88
C VAL A 271 -25.13 -17.95 5.34
N LEU A 272 -24.43 -16.91 5.86
CA LEU A 272 -24.65 -16.42 7.21
C LEU A 272 -25.27 -15.03 7.16
N GLU A 273 -26.40 -14.85 7.83
CA GLU A 273 -27.04 -13.55 7.95
C GLU A 273 -26.13 -12.56 8.70
N SER A 274 -25.91 -11.39 8.12
CA SER A 274 -25.02 -10.35 8.70
C SER A 274 -25.50 -9.91 10.09
N ALA A 275 -26.82 -9.84 10.30
CA ALA A 275 -27.43 -9.54 11.60
C ALA A 275 -27.11 -10.60 12.65
N GLN A 276 -27.04 -11.88 12.26
CA GLN A 276 -26.70 -12.97 13.15
C GLN A 276 -25.24 -12.90 13.59
N LEU A 277 -24.32 -12.63 12.67
CA LEU A 277 -22.89 -12.40 12.98
C LEU A 277 -22.74 -11.21 13.93
N ALA A 278 -23.40 -10.09 13.63
CA ALA A 278 -23.38 -8.90 14.47
C ALA A 278 -23.90 -9.20 15.89
N ALA A 279 -25.00 -9.97 16.02
CA ALA A 279 -25.53 -10.36 17.32
C ALA A 279 -24.52 -11.18 18.14
N TRP A 280 -23.77 -12.09 17.52
CA TRP A 280 -22.74 -12.85 18.22
C TRP A 280 -21.60 -11.97 18.70
N VAL A 281 -21.10 -11.05 17.84
CA VAL A 281 -20.03 -10.11 18.18
C VAL A 281 -20.44 -9.19 19.33
N LEU A 282 -21.66 -8.66 19.31
CA LEU A 282 -22.19 -7.78 20.36
C LEU A 282 -22.40 -8.54 21.68
N HIS A 283 -22.96 -9.76 21.62
CA HIS A 283 -23.15 -10.62 22.79
C HIS A 283 -21.81 -10.90 23.51
N ASP A 284 -20.78 -11.28 22.72
CA ASP A 284 -19.46 -11.62 23.27
C ASP A 284 -18.59 -10.38 23.52
N ARG A 285 -19.07 -9.18 23.18
CA ARG A 285 -18.34 -7.90 23.31
C ARG A 285 -16.94 -7.93 22.68
N LEU A 286 -16.84 -8.58 21.53
CA LEU A 286 -15.55 -8.71 20.84
C LEU A 286 -15.11 -7.36 20.26
N PRO A 287 -13.82 -7.01 20.38
CA PRO A 287 -13.25 -5.78 19.82
C PRO A 287 -12.90 -5.96 18.34
N VAL A 288 -13.87 -6.35 17.55
CA VAL A 288 -13.73 -6.59 16.10
C VAL A 288 -14.72 -5.74 15.32
N ARG A 289 -14.48 -5.53 14.05
CA ARG A 289 -15.41 -4.86 13.14
C ARG A 289 -16.19 -5.91 12.35
N VAL A 290 -17.50 -5.81 12.36
CA VAL A 290 -18.34 -6.56 11.43
C VAL A 290 -18.40 -5.78 10.13
N GLN A 291 -18.16 -6.45 9.01
CA GLN A 291 -18.26 -5.88 7.68
C GLN A 291 -19.07 -6.79 6.75
N VAL A 292 -19.63 -6.19 5.72
CA VAL A 292 -20.25 -6.89 4.59
C VAL A 292 -19.47 -6.54 3.32
N GLN A 293 -19.63 -7.34 2.28
CA GLN A 293 -19.04 -7.07 0.97
C GLN A 293 -19.87 -6.00 0.25
N LEU A 294 -19.52 -4.71 0.44
CA LEU A 294 -20.28 -3.57 -0.07
C LEU A 294 -20.46 -3.64 -1.60
N HIS A 295 -19.43 -4.10 -2.33
CA HIS A 295 -19.48 -4.23 -3.78
C HIS A 295 -20.65 -5.14 -4.24
N LYS A 296 -21.00 -6.18 -3.48
CA LYS A 296 -22.15 -7.05 -3.80
C LYS A 296 -23.51 -6.35 -3.64
N TYR A 297 -23.58 -5.36 -2.74
CA TYR A 297 -24.76 -4.50 -2.60
C TYR A 297 -24.90 -3.50 -3.74
N LEU A 298 -23.75 -2.97 -4.21
CA LEU A 298 -23.74 -1.94 -5.26
C LEU A 298 -23.95 -2.55 -6.65
N TRP A 299 -23.29 -3.65 -6.94
CA TRP A 299 -23.18 -4.19 -8.30
C TRP A 299 -23.86 -5.54 -8.49
N GLY A 300 -24.25 -6.19 -7.42
CA GLY A 300 -24.78 -7.56 -7.43
C GLY A 300 -23.68 -8.62 -7.29
N ASP A 301 -24.11 -9.87 -7.16
CA ASP A 301 -23.22 -10.97 -6.77
C ASP A 301 -22.25 -11.43 -7.86
N ASP A 302 -22.69 -11.33 -9.12
CA ASP A 302 -21.99 -11.88 -10.29
C ASP A 302 -21.20 -10.82 -11.08
N ALA A 303 -21.20 -9.58 -10.59
CA ALA A 303 -20.52 -8.48 -11.26
C ALA A 303 -18.99 -8.65 -11.21
N ARG A 304 -18.31 -8.44 -12.34
CA ARG A 304 -16.87 -8.48 -12.48
C ARG A 304 -16.35 -7.16 -13.02
N GLY A 305 -15.13 -6.77 -12.63
CA GLY A 305 -14.50 -5.56 -13.11
C GLY A 305 -15.20 -4.27 -12.68
N VAL A 306 -15.91 -4.31 -11.54
CA VAL A 306 -16.72 -3.21 -11.00
C VAL A 306 -16.44 -2.94 -9.54
#